data_9dfbd226d2b7a04953edca055044ed47
#
_entry.id   9dfbd226d2b7a04953edca055044ed47
#
_cell.length_a   1.000
_cell.length_b   1.000
_cell.length_c   1.000
_cell.angle_alpha   90.00
_cell.angle_beta   90.00
_cell.angle_gamma   90.00
#
_symmetry.space_group_name_H-M   'P 1'
#
loop_
_entity.id
_entity.type
_entity.pdbx_description
1 polymer ?
#
loop_
_entity_poly.entity_id
_entity_poly.type
_entity_poly.pdbx_seq_one_letter_code
_entity_poly.pdbx_strand_id
1 'polypeptide(L)'
;MRARELTGGVGVDHIIEVGGAGTLAKSLRAIRMGGTISIIGQLTGNATEVNLIPILMQNVRLQGVIVGSRETFENMNAAIEANGLTPVVDGKRFAFEAAREAFAYLAAGSHFGKVVIDGVA
;
A
#
# COMPACT_ATOMS: atom_id res chain seq x y z
N MET A 1 13.60 -7.31 -13.34
CA MET A 1 12.78 -6.53 -12.38
C MET A 1 12.73 -7.33 -11.08
N ARG A 2 13.16 -6.74 -9.97
CA ARG A 2 13.41 -7.44 -8.72
C ARG A 2 12.27 -8.36 -8.23
N ALA A 3 11.01 -7.93 -8.36
CA ALA A 3 9.85 -8.75 -7.96
C ALA A 3 9.80 -10.09 -8.75
N ARG A 4 10.03 -10.07 -10.06
CA ARG A 4 10.05 -11.30 -10.85
C ARG A 4 11.27 -12.17 -10.55
N GLU A 5 12.43 -11.59 -10.29
CA GLU A 5 13.62 -12.32 -9.87
C GLU A 5 13.38 -13.09 -8.56
N LEU A 6 12.77 -12.45 -7.57
CA LEU A 6 12.44 -13.04 -6.28
C LEU A 6 11.36 -14.13 -6.36
N THR A 7 10.57 -14.16 -7.43
CA THR A 7 9.51 -15.14 -7.67
C THR A 7 9.86 -16.16 -8.77
N GLY A 8 11.15 -16.34 -9.06
CA GLY A 8 11.60 -17.30 -10.09
C GLY A 8 11.10 -16.96 -11.51
N GLY A 9 10.85 -15.68 -11.81
CA GLY A 9 10.36 -15.21 -13.11
C GLY A 9 8.82 -15.18 -13.23
N VAL A 10 8.08 -15.75 -12.30
CA VAL A 10 6.61 -15.88 -12.35
C VAL A 10 5.91 -14.52 -12.16
N GLY A 11 6.35 -13.73 -11.20
CA GLY A 11 5.69 -12.50 -10.74
C GLY A 11 4.92 -12.73 -9.44
N VAL A 12 4.46 -11.64 -8.83
CA VAL A 12 3.76 -11.66 -7.54
C VAL A 12 2.26 -11.93 -7.72
N ASP A 13 1.62 -12.53 -6.73
CA ASP A 13 0.19 -12.88 -6.77
C ASP A 13 -0.71 -11.67 -6.65
N HIS A 14 -0.33 -10.72 -5.79
CA HIS A 14 -1.12 -9.55 -5.47
C HIS A 14 -0.23 -8.32 -5.31
N ILE A 15 -0.70 -7.19 -5.82
CA ILE A 15 -0.05 -5.89 -5.64
C ILE A 15 -1.04 -4.93 -4.98
N ILE A 16 -0.59 -4.27 -3.93
CA ILE A 16 -1.26 -3.12 -3.33
C ILE A 16 -0.69 -1.88 -4.00
N GLU A 17 -1.46 -1.30 -4.91
CA GLU A 17 -1.03 -0.17 -5.73
C GLU A 17 -1.44 1.15 -5.07
N VAL A 18 -0.46 1.85 -4.52
CA VAL A 18 -0.65 3.13 -3.82
C VAL A 18 -0.09 4.33 -4.60
N GLY A 19 0.76 4.08 -5.58
CA GLY A 19 1.42 5.13 -6.33
C GLY A 19 0.56 5.75 -7.44
N GLY A 20 -0.23 4.95 -8.13
CA GLY A 20 -1.08 5.42 -9.23
C GLY A 20 -0.32 5.59 -10.55
N ALA A 21 -0.44 6.75 -11.20
CA ALA A 21 0.06 7.01 -12.55
C ALA A 21 1.52 6.62 -12.78
N GLY A 22 2.41 6.95 -11.84
CA GLY A 22 3.84 6.70 -11.98
C GLY A 22 4.29 5.27 -11.70
N THR A 23 3.42 4.41 -11.17
CA THR A 23 3.79 3.05 -10.74
C THR A 23 2.97 1.94 -11.38
N LEU A 24 1.75 2.20 -11.87
CA LEU A 24 0.86 1.18 -12.43
C LEU A 24 1.52 0.35 -13.56
N ALA A 25 2.26 0.98 -14.46
CA ALA A 25 2.98 0.27 -15.52
C ALA A 25 4.07 -0.67 -14.96
N LYS A 26 4.67 -0.34 -13.81
CA LYS A 26 5.63 -1.22 -13.13
C LYS A 26 4.90 -2.39 -12.46
N SER A 27 3.75 -2.13 -11.86
CA SER A 27 2.87 -3.13 -11.24
C SER A 27 2.41 -4.16 -12.28
N LEU A 28 1.96 -3.72 -13.46
CA LEU A 28 1.59 -4.61 -14.57
C LEU A 28 2.74 -5.49 -15.09
N ARG A 29 3.99 -5.05 -14.96
CA ARG A 29 5.15 -5.87 -15.29
C ARG A 29 5.56 -6.84 -14.17
N ALA A 30 5.20 -6.53 -12.93
CA ALA A 30 5.57 -7.33 -11.76
C ALA A 30 4.58 -8.44 -11.44
N ILE A 31 3.30 -8.23 -11.76
CA ILE A 31 2.22 -9.18 -11.47
C ILE A 31 2.39 -10.47 -12.29
N ARG A 32 1.98 -11.62 -11.73
CA ARG A 32 1.87 -12.86 -12.47
C ARG A 32 0.60 -12.93 -13.33
N MET A 33 0.53 -13.89 -14.20
CA MET A 33 -0.69 -14.24 -14.92
C MET A 33 -1.82 -14.57 -13.91
N GLY A 34 -3.02 -14.04 -14.14
CA GLY A 34 -4.18 -14.22 -13.26
C GLY A 34 -4.07 -13.50 -11.91
N GLY A 35 -3.05 -12.68 -11.70
CA GLY A 35 -2.85 -11.93 -10.46
C GLY A 35 -3.81 -10.76 -10.31
N THR A 36 -3.84 -10.19 -9.11
CA THR A 36 -4.72 -9.06 -8.77
C THR A 36 -3.91 -7.84 -8.37
N ILE A 37 -4.27 -6.67 -8.89
CA ILE A 37 -3.75 -5.37 -8.47
C ILE A 37 -4.88 -4.60 -7.81
N SER A 38 -4.79 -4.37 -6.50
CA SER A 38 -5.71 -3.52 -5.74
C SER A 38 -5.24 -2.07 -5.79
N ILE A 39 -6.01 -1.21 -6.44
CA ILE A 39 -5.71 0.21 -6.58
C ILE A 39 -6.35 0.94 -5.40
N ILE A 40 -5.53 1.44 -4.49
CA ILE A 40 -5.97 2.13 -3.26
C ILE A 40 -5.44 3.56 -3.15
N GLY A 41 -4.48 3.96 -3.99
CA GLY A 41 -3.87 5.28 -3.93
C GLY A 41 -3.40 5.81 -5.27
N GLN A 42 -3.07 7.10 -5.27
CA GLN A 42 -2.65 7.85 -6.46
C GLN A 42 -1.57 8.89 -6.13
N LEU A 43 -0.59 8.50 -5.30
CA LEU A 43 0.44 9.42 -4.78
C LEU A 43 1.27 10.11 -5.87
N THR A 44 1.41 9.50 -7.04
CA THR A 44 2.17 10.04 -8.17
C THR A 44 1.27 10.56 -9.30
N GLY A 45 -0.01 10.74 -9.03
CA GLY A 45 -1.01 11.23 -9.98
C GLY A 45 -2.10 10.21 -10.28
N ASN A 46 -3.20 10.71 -10.83
CA ASN A 46 -4.44 9.97 -11.07
C ASN A 46 -4.71 9.65 -12.54
N ALA A 47 -3.92 10.18 -13.46
CA ALA A 47 -4.09 9.98 -14.89
C ALA A 47 -2.78 9.54 -15.56
N THR A 48 -2.87 8.49 -16.37
CA THR A 48 -1.78 7.98 -17.18
C THR A 48 -2.33 7.21 -18.38
N GLU A 49 -1.54 7.10 -19.43
CA GLU A 49 -1.82 6.16 -20.51
C GLU A 49 -1.55 4.74 -20.01
N VAL A 50 -2.54 3.88 -20.13
CA VAL A 50 -2.43 2.47 -19.72
C VAL A 50 -2.43 1.59 -20.96
N ASN A 51 -1.36 0.82 -21.12
CA ASN A 51 -1.35 -0.24 -22.12
C ASN A 51 -2.23 -1.40 -21.61
N LEU A 52 -3.34 -1.66 -22.30
CA LEU A 52 -4.30 -2.70 -21.94
C LEU A 52 -3.83 -4.11 -22.29
N ILE A 53 -2.86 -4.27 -23.19
CA ILE A 53 -2.38 -5.58 -23.64
C ILE A 53 -1.89 -6.46 -22.47
N PRO A 54 -1.06 -6.00 -21.52
CA PRO A 54 -0.67 -6.83 -20.38
C PRO A 54 -1.84 -7.26 -19.50
N ILE A 55 -2.86 -6.43 -19.38
CA ILE A 55 -4.07 -6.75 -18.60
C ILE A 55 -4.82 -7.89 -19.27
N LEU A 56 -5.07 -7.75 -20.58
CA LEU A 56 -5.78 -8.75 -21.38
C LEU A 56 -5.01 -10.06 -21.47
N MET A 57 -3.75 -9.99 -21.91
CA MET A 57 -2.95 -11.20 -22.21
C MET A 57 -2.52 -11.98 -20.97
N GLN A 58 -2.44 -11.34 -19.83
CA GLN A 58 -2.09 -12.00 -18.56
C GLN A 58 -3.30 -12.24 -17.67
N ASN A 59 -4.53 -11.92 -18.14
CA ASN A 59 -5.75 -12.07 -17.36
C ASN A 59 -5.65 -11.42 -15.97
N VAL A 60 -5.08 -10.21 -15.91
CA VAL A 60 -4.88 -9.47 -14.67
C VAL A 60 -6.18 -8.84 -14.20
N ARG A 61 -6.47 -8.95 -12.91
CA ARG A 61 -7.58 -8.24 -12.28
C ARG A 61 -7.11 -6.90 -11.73
N LEU A 62 -7.72 -5.80 -12.17
CA LEU A 62 -7.57 -4.49 -11.55
C LEU A 62 -8.81 -4.22 -10.70
N GLN A 63 -8.60 -4.04 -9.40
CA GLN A 63 -9.68 -3.83 -8.44
C GLN A 63 -9.48 -2.51 -7.70
N GLY A 64 -10.40 -1.56 -7.90
CA GLY A 64 -10.46 -0.35 -7.07
C GLY A 64 -10.91 -0.72 -5.65
N VAL A 65 -10.21 -0.19 -4.66
CA VAL A 65 -10.54 -0.34 -3.24
C VAL A 65 -10.62 1.04 -2.63
N ILE A 66 -11.82 1.43 -2.24
CA ILE A 66 -12.06 2.64 -1.48
C ILE A 66 -12.25 2.24 -0.03
N VAL A 67 -11.70 3.00 0.88
CA VAL A 67 -11.81 2.88 2.34
C VAL A 67 -12.77 1.76 2.83
N GLY A 68 -12.96 1.63 4.12
CA GLY A 68 -13.89 0.65 4.68
C GLY A 68 -14.96 1.31 5.55
N SER A 69 -16.03 0.57 5.84
CA SER A 69 -17.02 0.93 6.83
C SER A 69 -16.44 0.74 8.25
N ARG A 70 -17.15 1.27 9.26
CA ARG A 70 -16.86 0.99 10.66
C ARG A 70 -16.86 -0.52 10.95
N GLU A 71 -17.83 -1.24 10.44
CA GLU A 71 -17.91 -2.70 10.58
C GLU A 71 -16.66 -3.40 10.02
N THR A 72 -16.21 -2.99 8.83
CA THR A 72 -14.97 -3.53 8.23
C THR A 72 -13.75 -3.24 9.12
N PHE A 73 -13.69 -2.05 9.72
CA PHE A 73 -12.62 -1.68 10.64
C PHE A 73 -12.65 -2.51 11.92
N GLU A 74 -13.83 -2.72 12.52
CA GLU A 74 -14.00 -3.55 13.71
C GLU A 74 -13.62 -5.01 13.45
N ASN A 75 -14.03 -5.56 12.29
CA ASN A 75 -13.66 -6.91 11.87
C ASN A 75 -12.14 -7.03 11.61
N MET A 76 -11.52 -6.02 11.04
CA MET A 76 -10.06 -5.97 10.87
C MET A 76 -9.34 -5.98 12.22
N ASN A 77 -9.80 -5.18 13.18
CA ASN A 77 -9.21 -5.14 14.52
C ASN A 77 -9.33 -6.50 15.23
N ALA A 78 -10.49 -7.14 15.15
CA ALA A 78 -10.69 -8.49 15.70
C ALA A 78 -9.74 -9.51 15.06
N ALA A 79 -9.53 -9.44 13.74
CA ALA A 79 -8.59 -10.31 13.04
C ALA A 79 -7.14 -10.05 13.45
N ILE A 80 -6.74 -8.78 13.62
CA ILE A 80 -5.41 -8.37 14.10
C ILE A 80 -5.16 -8.95 15.49
N GLU A 81 -6.10 -8.77 16.41
CA GLU A 81 -6.02 -9.26 17.78
C GLU A 81 -5.93 -10.79 17.82
N ALA A 82 -6.84 -11.48 17.13
CA ALA A 82 -6.90 -12.94 17.09
C ALA A 82 -5.61 -13.59 16.55
N ASN A 83 -4.89 -12.91 15.67
CA ASN A 83 -3.64 -13.39 15.08
C ASN A 83 -2.38 -12.79 15.71
N GLY A 84 -2.48 -11.97 16.75
CA GLY A 84 -1.36 -11.34 17.42
C GLY A 84 -0.53 -10.44 16.49
N LEU A 85 -1.16 -9.81 15.49
CA LEU A 85 -0.46 -8.96 14.53
C LEU A 85 -0.10 -7.62 15.17
N THR A 86 1.16 -7.23 15.08
CA THR A 86 1.63 -5.93 15.56
C THR A 86 2.06 -5.05 14.39
N PRO A 87 1.45 -3.88 14.19
CA PRO A 87 1.90 -2.93 13.17
C PRO A 87 3.33 -2.49 13.42
N VAL A 88 4.09 -2.30 12.35
CA VAL A 88 5.43 -1.71 12.44
C VAL A 88 5.29 -0.23 12.76
N VAL A 89 5.77 0.18 13.91
CA VAL A 89 5.81 1.57 14.36
C VAL A 89 7.23 2.09 14.22
N ASP A 90 7.37 3.34 13.75
CA ASP A 90 8.66 4.01 13.69
C ASP A 90 9.25 4.20 15.09
N GLY A 91 10.58 4.12 15.20
CA GLY A 91 11.26 4.30 16.49
C GLY A 91 11.11 5.70 17.07
N LYS A 92 10.78 6.71 16.25
CA LYS A 92 10.57 8.09 16.71
C LYS A 92 9.09 8.32 17.00
N ARG A 93 8.78 8.62 18.26
CA ARG A 93 7.46 9.01 18.72
C ARG A 93 7.42 10.51 19.01
N PHE A 94 6.25 11.10 18.89
CA PHE A 94 6.06 12.54 19.08
C PHE A 94 5.02 12.78 20.17
N ALA A 95 5.28 13.71 21.06
CA ALA A 95 4.26 14.21 21.97
C ALA A 95 3.19 14.98 21.18
N PHE A 96 2.00 15.14 21.73
CA PHE A 96 0.89 15.82 21.05
C PHE A 96 1.26 17.26 20.64
N GLU A 97 1.99 17.97 21.49
CA GLU A 97 2.45 19.33 21.25
C GLU A 97 3.45 19.43 20.07
N ALA A 98 4.14 18.31 19.77
CA ALA A 98 5.07 18.18 18.66
C ALA A 98 4.41 17.66 17.36
N ALA A 99 3.09 17.70 17.26
CA ALA A 99 2.36 17.20 16.09
C ALA A 99 2.85 17.80 14.77
N ARG A 100 3.18 19.09 14.75
CA ARG A 100 3.74 19.76 13.56
C ARG A 100 5.05 19.13 13.09
N GLU A 101 5.91 18.76 14.03
CA GLU A 101 7.18 18.06 13.74
C GLU A 101 6.94 16.64 13.23
N ALA A 102 5.94 15.95 13.77
CA ALA A 102 5.54 14.63 13.28
C ALA A 102 5.08 14.67 11.82
N PHE A 103 4.28 15.67 11.43
CA PHE A 103 3.88 15.86 10.04
C PHE A 103 5.07 16.21 9.12
N ALA A 104 5.98 17.06 9.57
CA ALA A 104 7.20 17.38 8.82
C ALA A 104 8.08 16.13 8.63
N TYR A 105 8.23 15.32 9.66
CA TYR A 105 8.95 14.06 9.62
C TYR A 105 8.33 13.06 8.65
N LEU A 106 6.99 12.92 8.68
CA LEU A 106 6.24 12.09 7.73
C LEU A 106 6.45 12.57 6.29
N ALA A 107 6.33 13.89 6.06
CA ALA A 107 6.48 14.49 4.73
C ALA A 107 7.90 14.31 4.16
N ALA A 108 8.92 14.31 5.00
CA ALA A 108 10.31 14.06 4.61
C ALA A 108 10.58 12.61 4.19
N GLY A 109 9.64 11.68 4.43
CA GLY A 109 9.82 10.25 4.10
C GLY A 109 10.95 9.56 4.85
N SER A 110 11.39 10.10 5.99
CA SER A 110 12.53 9.60 6.77
C SER A 110 12.15 8.49 7.75
N HIS A 111 10.88 8.14 7.82
CA HIS A 111 10.32 7.14 8.72
C HIS A 111 10.26 5.75 8.07
N PHE A 112 10.19 4.73 8.93
CA PHE A 112 9.86 3.36 8.55
C PHE A 112 8.68 2.85 9.41
N GLY A 113 7.58 2.44 8.75
CA GLY A 113 6.36 2.04 9.44
C GLY A 113 5.43 3.24 9.74
N LYS A 114 4.75 3.20 10.88
CA LYS A 114 3.75 4.20 11.27
C LYS A 114 4.35 5.27 12.19
N VAL A 115 4.22 6.53 11.80
CA VAL A 115 4.56 7.66 12.68
C VAL A 115 3.43 7.80 13.71
N VAL A 116 3.78 7.85 14.98
CA VAL A 116 2.84 7.93 16.11
C VAL A 116 2.98 9.26 16.82
N ILE A 117 1.83 9.90 17.07
CA ILE A 117 1.70 11.04 17.98
C ILE A 117 0.99 10.52 19.22
N ASP A 118 1.63 10.62 20.38
CA ASP A 118 1.07 10.17 21.63
C ASP A 118 -0.07 11.10 22.05
N GLY A 119 -1.20 10.53 22.45
CA GLY A 119 -2.33 11.30 22.93
C GLY A 119 -2.02 12.01 24.25
N VAL A 120 -2.81 13.05 24.56
CA VAL A 120 -2.82 13.65 25.89
C VAL A 120 -3.43 12.65 26.85
N ALA A 121 -2.74 12.31 27.92
CA ALA A 121 -3.24 11.45 28.99
C ALA A 121 -4.35 12.14 29.78
#